data_a263f1247b78c149ea5a810989b48e60
#
_entry.id   a263f1247b78c149ea5a810989b48e60
#
_cell.length_a   1.000
_cell.length_b   1.000
_cell.length_c   1.000
_cell.angle_alpha   90.00
_cell.angle_beta   90.00
_cell.angle_gamma   90.00
#
_symmetry.space_group_name_H-M   'P 1'
#
loop_
_entity.id
_entity.type
_entity.pdbx_description
1 polymer ?
#
loop_
_entity_poly.entity_id
_entity_poly.type
_entity_poly.pdbx_seq_one_letter_code
_entity_poly.pdbx_strand_id
1 'polypeptide(L)'
;IFKRAEGSGEVLIWCHHGEGSGVSAAAPVQKLERLPATWEGDIFLMGHQSKIAVAPVDRCFPVWPLSSGLHEPKLYYRTVILCGTGSFMKGYVEGRREGQTPRGTYIEKRMLRPVSLGAPVITVTPRRKDTPRDKGGKRTKVWLPDIRVSV
;
A
#
# COMPACT_ATOMS: atom_id res chain seq x y z
N ILE A 1 8.00 -14.26 1.11
CA ILE A 1 9.17 -14.63 1.95
C ILE A 1 10.41 -14.58 1.07
N PHE A 2 11.35 -13.72 1.41
CA PHE A 2 12.62 -13.61 0.71
C PHE A 2 13.69 -14.36 1.50
N LYS A 3 14.27 -15.40 0.90
CA LYS A 3 15.36 -16.16 1.52
C LYS A 3 16.68 -15.78 0.87
N ARG A 4 17.68 -15.45 1.67
CA ARG A 4 19.09 -15.34 1.27
C ARG A 4 19.95 -16.17 2.23
N ALA A 5 21.18 -16.48 1.83
CA ALA A 5 22.12 -17.29 2.62
C ALA A 5 22.34 -16.82 4.06
N GLU A 6 22.02 -15.58 4.38
CA GLU A 6 22.28 -14.95 5.69
C GLU A 6 21.00 -14.43 6.43
N GLY A 7 19.82 -14.92 6.06
CA GLY A 7 18.58 -14.54 6.74
C GLY A 7 17.37 -14.46 5.79
N SER A 8 16.20 -14.33 6.38
CA SER A 8 14.93 -14.16 5.66
C SER A 8 14.27 -12.85 6.04
N GLY A 9 13.62 -12.22 5.07
CA GLY A 9 12.71 -11.09 5.28
C GLY A 9 11.33 -11.47 4.77
N GLU A 10 10.30 -10.93 5.40
CA GLU A 10 8.92 -11.12 4.99
C GLU A 10 8.31 -9.78 4.61
N VAL A 11 7.44 -9.80 3.61
CA VAL A 11 6.58 -8.66 3.26
C VAL A 11 5.14 -9.17 3.32
N LEU A 12 4.36 -8.54 4.15
CA LEU A 12 2.97 -8.89 4.35
C LEU A 12 2.08 -8.00 3.48
N ILE A 13 1.39 -8.61 2.53
CA ILE A 13 0.49 -7.92 1.62
C ILE A 13 -0.94 -8.28 1.99
N TRP A 14 -1.71 -7.26 2.34
CA TRP A 14 -3.13 -7.37 2.59
C TRP A 14 -3.91 -6.94 1.35
N CYS A 15 -4.79 -7.80 0.86
CA CYS A 15 -5.56 -7.55 -0.36
C CYS A 15 -7.06 -7.66 -0.08
N HIS A 16 -7.82 -6.73 -0.59
CA HIS A 16 -9.28 -6.75 -0.53
C HIS A 16 -9.89 -6.25 -1.85
N HIS A 17 -10.98 -6.88 -2.27
CA HIS A 17 -11.68 -6.41 -3.46
C HIS A 17 -12.18 -4.97 -3.30
N GLY A 18 -12.62 -4.61 -2.10
CA GLY A 18 -13.16 -3.28 -1.81
C GLY A 18 -14.58 -3.08 -2.32
N GLU A 19 -15.04 -1.87 -2.13
CA GLU A 19 -16.26 -1.32 -2.70
C GLU A 19 -15.88 -0.11 -3.54
N GLY A 20 -16.66 0.23 -4.55
CA GLY A 20 -16.43 1.39 -5.39
C GLY A 20 -16.07 2.64 -4.58
N SER A 21 -15.13 3.41 -5.07
CA SER A 21 -14.70 4.64 -4.41
C SER A 21 -15.75 5.73 -4.53
N GLY A 22 -15.82 6.59 -3.51
CA GLY A 22 -16.60 7.83 -3.59
C GLY A 22 -16.08 8.77 -4.69
N VAL A 23 -16.81 9.86 -4.92
CA VAL A 23 -16.53 10.82 -6.00
C VAL A 23 -15.19 11.56 -5.81
N SER A 24 -14.71 11.73 -4.56
CA SER A 24 -13.47 12.45 -4.29
C SER A 24 -12.22 11.65 -4.71
N ALA A 25 -11.15 12.35 -5.05
CA ALA A 25 -9.86 11.73 -5.37
C ALA A 25 -9.25 11.01 -4.16
N ALA A 26 -9.51 11.50 -2.96
CA ALA A 26 -8.98 10.95 -1.71
C ALA A 26 -9.77 9.74 -1.19
N ALA A 27 -10.97 9.48 -1.70
CA ALA A 27 -11.84 8.42 -1.17
C ALA A 27 -11.18 7.03 -1.09
N PRO A 28 -10.35 6.57 -2.05
CA PRO A 28 -9.64 5.31 -1.93
C PRO A 28 -8.68 5.28 -0.74
N VAL A 29 -7.91 6.35 -0.54
CA VAL A 29 -6.94 6.45 0.54
C VAL A 29 -7.63 6.47 1.90
N GLN A 30 -8.70 7.25 2.06
CA GLN A 30 -9.46 7.34 3.31
C GLN A 30 -10.02 5.98 3.77
N LYS A 31 -10.46 5.15 2.82
CA LYS A 31 -10.90 3.79 3.15
C LYS A 31 -9.73 2.91 3.63
N LEU A 32 -8.58 3.06 2.99
CA LEU A 32 -7.38 2.28 3.31
C LEU A 32 -6.72 2.72 4.62
N GLU A 33 -6.78 3.99 5.00
CA GLU A 33 -6.15 4.53 6.22
C GLU A 33 -6.59 3.84 7.52
N ARG A 34 -7.78 3.29 7.54
CA ARG A 34 -8.31 2.57 8.70
C ARG A 34 -7.71 1.17 8.87
N LEU A 35 -7.24 0.57 7.78
CA LEU A 35 -6.78 -0.81 7.78
C LEU A 35 -5.52 -1.03 8.62
N PRO A 36 -4.48 -0.20 8.52
CA PRO A 36 -3.28 -0.36 9.33
C PRO A 36 -3.50 -0.23 10.85
N ALA A 37 -4.61 0.36 11.28
CA ALA A 37 -4.96 0.42 12.70
C ALA A 37 -5.51 -0.93 13.23
N THR A 38 -6.08 -1.75 12.35
CA THR A 38 -6.74 -3.01 12.71
C THR A 38 -5.94 -4.23 12.28
N TRP A 39 -5.24 -4.14 11.14
CA TRP A 39 -4.53 -5.26 10.53
C TRP A 39 -3.04 -4.96 10.41
N GLU A 40 -2.24 -5.99 10.55
CA GLU A 40 -0.82 -5.89 10.26
C GLU A 40 -0.54 -6.15 8.78
N GLY A 41 0.33 -5.33 8.20
CA GLY A 41 0.74 -5.44 6.82
C GLY A 41 1.76 -4.37 6.44
N ASP A 42 2.48 -4.64 5.37
CA ASP A 42 3.41 -3.69 4.74
C ASP A 42 2.76 -2.94 3.61
N ILE A 43 1.88 -3.64 2.90
CA ILE A 43 1.21 -3.16 1.71
C ILE A 43 -0.28 -3.52 1.84
N PHE A 44 -1.13 -2.51 1.72
CA PHE A 44 -2.59 -2.68 1.71
C PHE A 44 -3.11 -2.35 0.32
N LEU A 45 -3.61 -3.36 -0.38
CA LEU A 45 -4.17 -3.22 -1.72
C LEU A 45 -5.69 -3.29 -1.67
N MET A 46 -6.34 -2.35 -2.31
CA MET A 46 -7.80 -2.37 -2.48
C MET A 46 -8.16 -2.24 -3.95
N GLY A 47 -8.86 -3.23 -4.45
CA GLY A 47 -9.47 -3.24 -5.78
C GLY A 47 -10.77 -2.46 -5.85
N HIS A 48 -11.51 -2.65 -6.94
CA HIS A 48 -12.80 -1.99 -7.21
C HIS A 48 -12.74 -0.46 -7.06
N GLN A 49 -11.59 0.10 -7.41
CA GLN A 49 -11.31 1.52 -7.37
C GLN A 49 -11.08 2.00 -8.79
N SER A 50 -11.83 2.99 -9.22
CA SER A 50 -11.63 3.57 -10.55
C SER A 50 -10.38 4.45 -10.65
N LYS A 51 -9.83 4.86 -9.53
CA LYS A 51 -8.68 5.77 -9.46
C LYS A 51 -7.49 5.06 -8.84
N ILE A 52 -6.31 5.31 -9.41
CA ILE A 52 -5.07 4.95 -8.78
C ILE A 52 -4.83 5.93 -7.63
N ALA A 53 -4.56 5.42 -6.45
CA ALA A 53 -4.21 6.22 -5.29
C ALA A 53 -3.17 5.49 -4.46
N VAL A 54 -2.07 6.15 -4.16
CA VAL A 54 -0.99 5.60 -3.35
C VAL A 54 -0.66 6.58 -2.24
N ALA A 55 -0.60 6.10 -1.02
CA ALA A 55 -0.18 6.89 0.13
C ALA A 55 0.74 6.07 1.04
N PRO A 56 1.95 6.56 1.33
CA PRO A 56 2.77 6.03 2.40
C PRO A 56 2.23 6.50 3.75
N VAL A 57 2.22 5.61 4.73
CA VAL A 57 1.85 5.93 6.12
C VAL A 57 2.91 5.35 7.04
N ASP A 58 3.46 6.18 7.91
CA ASP A 58 4.44 5.73 8.89
C ASP A 58 3.76 5.19 10.14
N ARG A 59 4.23 4.04 10.59
CA ARG A 59 3.76 3.37 11.81
C ARG A 59 4.92 3.10 12.75
N CYS A 60 4.63 3.19 14.05
CA CYS A 60 5.52 2.77 15.13
C CYS A 60 5.12 1.41 15.64
N PHE A 61 6.08 0.49 15.72
CA PHE A 61 5.88 -0.83 16.30
C PHE A 61 6.81 -1.04 17.49
N PRO A 62 6.30 -1.51 18.64
CA PRO A 62 7.15 -1.97 19.71
C PRO A 62 7.75 -3.33 19.34
N VAL A 63 9.05 -3.44 19.37
CA VAL A 63 9.76 -4.71 19.20
C VAL A 63 10.40 -5.10 20.53
N TRP A 64 10.04 -6.26 21.03
CA TRP A 64 10.59 -6.83 22.25
C TRP A 64 11.88 -7.58 21.92
N PRO A 65 12.99 -7.30 22.64
CA PRO A 65 14.21 -8.08 22.44
C PRO A 65 13.98 -9.52 22.89
N LEU A 66 14.47 -10.46 22.08
CA LEU A 66 14.34 -11.91 22.33
C LEU A 66 15.16 -12.43 23.53
N SER A 67 15.99 -11.61 24.14
CA SER A 67 16.78 -12.01 25.30
C SER A 67 15.97 -11.97 26.59
N SER A 68 16.00 -13.07 27.32
CA SER A 68 15.33 -13.28 28.60
C SER A 68 15.66 -12.19 29.63
N GLY A 69 14.69 -11.35 29.90
CA GLY A 69 14.74 -10.28 30.90
C GLY A 69 13.64 -9.25 30.62
N LEU A 70 13.23 -8.52 31.65
CA LEU A 70 12.33 -7.36 31.54
C LEU A 70 13.04 -6.25 30.76
N HIS A 71 13.01 -6.32 29.44
CA HIS A 71 13.59 -5.31 28.56
C HIS A 71 12.48 -4.41 28.05
N GLU A 72 12.73 -3.12 28.07
CA GLU A 72 11.82 -2.13 27.49
C GLU A 72 11.71 -2.36 25.98
N PRO A 73 10.49 -2.29 25.42
CA PRO A 73 10.30 -2.40 23.98
C PRO A 73 10.98 -1.22 23.28
N LYS A 74 11.63 -1.50 22.17
CA LYS A 74 12.17 -0.46 21.28
C LYS A 74 11.16 -0.15 20.21
N LEU A 75 10.89 1.13 19.99
CA LEU A 75 10.02 1.57 18.91
C LEU A 75 10.78 1.58 17.58
N TYR A 76 10.19 0.95 16.57
CA TYR A 76 10.67 0.96 15.19
C TYR A 76 9.66 1.65 14.30
N TYR A 77 10.15 2.49 13.44
CA TYR A 77 9.35 3.12 12.39
C TYR A 77 9.35 2.24 11.15
N ARG A 78 8.18 2.04 10.60
CA ARG A 78 7.97 1.30 9.36
C ARG A 78 6.95 2.04 8.52
N THR A 79 7.30 2.33 7.28
CA THR A 79 6.37 2.88 6.31
C THR A 79 5.56 1.75 5.71
N VAL A 80 4.24 1.84 5.80
CA VAL A 80 3.30 0.95 5.11
C VAL A 80 2.73 1.68 3.89
N ILE A 81 2.40 0.93 2.85
CA ILE A 81 1.87 1.48 1.61
C ILE A 81 0.38 1.18 1.52
N LEU A 82 -0.41 2.23 1.38
CA LEU A 82 -1.83 2.15 1.05
C LEU A 82 -1.98 2.34 -0.45
N CYS A 83 -2.65 1.42 -1.12
CA CYS A 83 -2.73 1.42 -2.57
C CYS A 83 -4.13 1.05 -3.08
N GLY A 84 -4.80 2.01 -3.69
CA GLY A 84 -5.94 1.78 -4.57
C GLY A 84 -5.46 1.41 -5.96
N THR A 85 -5.86 0.24 -6.47
CA THR A 85 -5.23 -0.39 -7.64
C THR A 85 -5.58 0.26 -8.97
N GLY A 86 -6.58 1.16 -9.01
CA GLY A 86 -7.02 1.76 -10.26
C GLY A 86 -7.89 0.82 -11.12
N SER A 87 -8.04 1.17 -12.38
CA SER A 87 -8.88 0.47 -13.34
C SER A 87 -8.26 0.43 -14.72
N PHE A 88 -8.53 -0.64 -15.45
CA PHE A 88 -8.24 -0.75 -16.88
C PHE A 88 -9.48 -0.49 -17.75
N MET A 89 -10.59 -0.06 -17.14
CA MET A 89 -11.81 0.27 -17.85
C MET A 89 -11.80 1.72 -18.31
N LYS A 90 -11.70 1.94 -19.62
CA LYS A 90 -11.80 3.27 -20.21
C LYS A 90 -13.24 3.78 -20.10
N GLY A 91 -13.41 4.86 -19.33
CA GLY A 91 -14.74 5.40 -19.04
C GLY A 91 -15.33 6.24 -20.17
N TYR A 92 -14.50 7.01 -20.84
CA TYR A 92 -14.91 7.93 -21.93
C TYR A 92 -14.07 7.69 -23.17
N VAL A 93 -14.68 7.87 -24.33
CA VAL A 93 -13.98 7.79 -25.62
C VAL A 93 -13.77 9.21 -26.16
N GLU A 94 -12.51 9.56 -26.37
CA GLU A 94 -12.16 10.85 -26.99
C GLU A 94 -12.73 11.00 -28.40
N GLY A 95 -13.08 12.21 -28.77
CA GLY A 95 -13.62 12.52 -30.11
C GLY A 95 -15.08 12.14 -30.31
N ARG A 96 -15.79 11.71 -29.29
CA ARG A 96 -17.23 11.42 -29.37
C ARG A 96 -18.00 12.72 -29.40
N ARG A 97 -18.88 12.90 -30.40
CA ARG A 97 -19.74 14.08 -30.48
C ARG A 97 -20.81 14.05 -29.38
N GLU A 98 -21.02 15.20 -28.75
CA GLU A 98 -22.20 15.41 -27.90
C GLU A 98 -23.48 15.14 -28.66
N GLY A 99 -24.49 14.51 -28.03
CA GLY A 99 -25.81 14.28 -28.60
C GLY A 99 -26.02 12.95 -29.32
N GLN A 100 -25.01 12.12 -29.48
CA GLN A 100 -25.23 10.72 -29.85
C GLN A 100 -25.74 9.95 -28.64
N THR A 101 -26.86 9.26 -28.81
CA THR A 101 -27.46 8.41 -27.78
C THR A 101 -26.38 7.59 -27.09
N PRO A 102 -26.24 7.69 -25.79
CA PRO A 102 -25.15 7.04 -25.11
C PRO A 102 -25.35 5.52 -25.11
N ARG A 103 -24.76 4.87 -26.08
CA ARG A 103 -24.33 3.46 -25.89
C ARG A 103 -23.12 3.46 -24.97
N GLY A 104 -23.15 4.39 -23.97
CA GLY A 104 -22.02 4.70 -23.13
C GLY A 104 -21.69 3.56 -22.21
N THR A 105 -20.41 3.52 -21.86
CA THR A 105 -19.91 2.68 -20.78
C THR A 105 -20.67 2.96 -19.48
N TYR A 106 -20.59 2.08 -18.52
CA TYR A 106 -21.14 2.29 -17.18
C TYR A 106 -20.73 3.64 -16.56
N ILE A 107 -19.53 4.09 -16.86
CA ILE A 107 -18.95 5.35 -16.36
C ILE A 107 -19.66 6.56 -16.95
N GLU A 108 -19.90 6.58 -18.27
CA GLU A 108 -20.64 7.64 -18.94
C GLU A 108 -22.09 7.71 -18.46
N LYS A 109 -22.75 6.56 -18.34
CA LYS A 109 -24.15 6.48 -17.89
C LYS A 109 -24.35 7.02 -16.47
N ARG A 110 -23.35 6.90 -15.61
CA ARG A 110 -23.37 7.38 -14.23
C ARG A 110 -22.69 8.73 -14.05
N MET A 111 -22.30 9.40 -15.12
CA MET A 111 -21.64 10.70 -15.09
C MET A 111 -20.42 10.72 -14.14
N LEU A 112 -19.70 9.60 -14.05
CA LEU A 112 -18.49 9.51 -13.25
C LEU A 112 -17.36 10.25 -13.96
N ARG A 113 -16.37 10.70 -13.20
CA ARG A 113 -15.22 11.42 -13.75
C ARG A 113 -14.35 10.48 -14.61
N PRO A 114 -13.73 11.00 -15.69
CA PRO A 114 -12.68 10.30 -16.39
C PRO A 114 -11.56 9.89 -15.43
N VAL A 115 -10.97 8.73 -15.66
CA VAL A 115 -9.89 8.19 -14.85
C VAL A 115 -8.76 7.71 -15.74
N SER A 116 -7.54 7.83 -15.25
CA SER A 116 -6.37 7.26 -15.90
C SER A 116 -6.44 5.74 -15.84
N LEU A 117 -6.09 5.10 -16.97
CA LEU A 117 -5.97 3.64 -17.03
C LEU A 117 -4.66 3.20 -16.41
N GLY A 118 -4.66 2.06 -15.77
CA GLY A 118 -3.45 1.43 -15.28
C GLY A 118 -3.58 0.90 -13.87
N ALA A 119 -2.45 0.48 -13.37
CA ALA A 119 -2.25 0.03 -12.01
C ALA A 119 -0.87 0.50 -11.51
N PRO A 120 -0.69 0.73 -10.22
CA PRO A 120 0.61 1.07 -9.67
C PRO A 120 1.56 -0.13 -9.74
N VAL A 121 2.83 0.16 -9.96
CA VAL A 121 3.90 -0.83 -9.88
C VAL A 121 4.56 -0.72 -8.51
N ILE A 122 4.55 -1.82 -7.77
CA ILE A 122 5.15 -1.88 -6.45
C ILE A 122 6.46 -2.65 -6.52
N THR A 123 7.56 -1.98 -6.23
CA THR A 123 8.89 -2.56 -6.16
C THR A 123 9.27 -2.78 -4.71
N VAL A 124 9.57 -4.01 -4.37
CA VAL A 124 10.00 -4.39 -3.03
C VAL A 124 11.47 -4.80 -3.08
N THR A 125 12.31 -4.05 -2.38
CA THR A 125 13.74 -4.34 -2.29
C THR A 125 14.08 -4.73 -0.85
N PRO A 126 14.52 -5.97 -0.61
CA PRO A 126 14.96 -6.36 0.72
C PRO A 126 16.23 -5.61 1.10
N ARG A 127 16.18 -4.85 2.19
CA ARG A 127 17.34 -4.12 2.73
C ARG A 127 17.68 -4.61 4.13
N ARG A 128 18.96 -4.62 4.42
CA ARG A 128 19.50 -4.89 5.75
C ARG A 128 19.69 -3.58 6.48
N LYS A 129 19.12 -3.45 7.67
CA LYS A 129 19.31 -2.30 8.54
C LYS A 129 19.94 -2.74 9.86
N ASP A 130 21.00 -2.06 10.27
CA ASP A 130 21.58 -2.28 11.57
C ASP A 130 20.67 -1.66 12.64
N THR A 131 20.37 -2.42 13.68
CA THR A 131 19.66 -1.88 14.83
C THR A 131 20.60 -0.98 15.65
N PRO A 132 20.06 -0.04 16.42
CA PRO A 132 20.84 0.66 17.43
C PRO A 132 21.55 -0.35 18.33
N ARG A 133 22.75 0.00 18.81
CA ARG A 133 23.50 -0.83 19.76
C ARG A 133 22.64 -1.07 21.01
N ASP A 134 22.60 -2.31 21.46
CA ASP A 134 22.03 -2.63 22.77
C ASP A 134 22.94 -2.16 23.91
N LYS A 135 22.52 -2.34 25.17
CA LYS A 135 23.31 -1.99 26.35
C LYS A 135 24.65 -2.73 26.41
N GLY A 136 24.81 -3.84 25.72
CA GLY A 136 26.05 -4.62 25.56
C GLY A 136 26.88 -4.22 24.34
N GLY A 137 26.53 -3.18 23.63
CA GLY A 137 27.21 -2.70 22.42
C GLY A 137 26.98 -3.52 21.17
N LYS A 138 26.14 -4.56 21.21
CA LYS A 138 25.86 -5.45 20.09
C LYS A 138 24.83 -4.84 19.16
N ARG A 139 25.10 -4.89 17.86
CA ARG A 139 24.14 -4.55 16.80
C ARG A 139 23.49 -5.82 16.24
N THR A 140 22.21 -5.80 16.10
CA THR A 140 21.49 -6.87 15.39
C THR A 140 21.07 -6.34 14.03
N LYS A 141 21.23 -7.16 13.01
CA LYS A 141 20.80 -6.83 11.66
C LYS A 141 19.35 -7.28 11.47
N VAL A 142 18.48 -6.36 11.07
CA VAL A 142 17.09 -6.64 10.77
C VAL A 142 16.86 -6.44 9.29
N TRP A 143 16.11 -7.34 8.68
CA TRP A 143 15.64 -7.18 7.32
C TRP A 143 14.41 -6.29 7.33
N LEU A 144 14.47 -5.20 6.60
CA LEU A 144 13.33 -4.31 6.35
C LEU A 144 13.14 -4.18 4.84
N PRO A 145 11.91 -4.30 4.35
CA PRO A 145 11.63 -4.04 2.94
C PRO A 145 11.74 -2.53 2.68
N ASP A 146 12.41 -2.17 1.60
CA ASP A 146 12.29 -0.85 0.97
C ASP A 146 11.22 -0.97 -0.12
N ILE A 147 10.08 -0.34 0.10
CA ILE A 147 8.92 -0.45 -0.76
C ILE A 147 8.77 0.86 -1.52
N ARG A 148 8.80 0.78 -2.83
CA ARG A 148 8.61 1.93 -3.73
C ARG A 148 7.42 1.66 -4.62
N VAL A 149 6.66 2.71 -4.87
CA VAL A 149 5.52 2.65 -5.78
C VAL A 149 5.68 3.70 -6.85
N SER A 150 5.50 3.30 -8.09
CA SER A 150 5.39 4.17 -9.26
C SER A 150 4.00 4.02 -9.88
N VAL A 151 3.49 5.12 -10.40
CA VAL A 151 2.16 5.22 -11.03
C VAL A 151 2.33 5.62 -12.47
#